data_63b78bb48f66da211c00bc9c482b04f3
#
_entry.id   63b78bb48f66da211c00bc9c482b04f3
#
_cell.length_a   1.000
_cell.length_b   1.000
_cell.length_c   1.000
_cell.angle_alpha   90.00
_cell.angle_beta   90.00
_cell.angle_gamma   90.00
#
_symmetry.space_group_name_H-M   'P 1'
#
loop_
_entity.id
_entity.type
_entity.pdbx_description
1 polymer ?
#
loop_
_entity_poly.entity_id
_entity_poly.type
_entity_poly.pdbx_seq_one_letter_code
_entity_poly.pdbx_strand_id
1 'polypeptide(L)'
;MSEQKMKLSRRDLLKTAAIGGLGISAFSNQTRGNAADHETAGVKGQKQQTMMGVKFEPRDVVRVGLIGVGLRGTDVLGEFLAIDKVVVNAVCDVVKEKCLRAAQLVEKAGQKTPAIYSNGERDFEQLSKRDDLDFIYIATPWEWHVPQALAALKAGKHVGTEVPAAYTIEDCWQLVDTSEKMRRHCLIMENCCYDYSETMVLNMIRGGLLGELVHGECAYNHDLRGILFENANEGLWRRRHHTLRDSNLYPTHGLGPMAQYMNINRGDKFEYLISMSSSHLGLEAYRKEHVPPDDPKWKESYKCGDYNTSLIKTAKGRTIMLQHNVSTPRPYDRINLIQGTKGIFRAYPPRIFIDEQEGGHNWATMEKYKERYESDLWKKEGETARKLGGHGGMDYLMCYRLIQCIREGLEPDINVYDAAAWSVPGPLSERSVATGSMPVKVPDFTRGLWQKSSS
;
A
#
# COMPACT_ATOMS: atom_id res chain seq x y z
N MET A 1 -43.54 -54.06 9.02
CA MET A 1 -42.12 -54.36 8.68
C MET A 1 -41.27 -53.30 9.32
N SER A 2 -40.55 -53.68 10.38
CA SER A 2 -39.83 -52.80 11.30
C SER A 2 -38.41 -52.48 10.73
N GLU A 3 -38.11 -51.19 10.62
CA GLU A 3 -36.74 -50.74 10.35
C GLU A 3 -35.88 -50.84 11.63
N GLN A 4 -34.94 -51.74 11.64
CA GLN A 4 -33.89 -51.83 12.66
C GLN A 4 -32.79 -50.82 12.41
N LYS A 5 -32.70 -49.76 13.22
CA LYS A 5 -31.57 -48.85 13.30
C LYS A 5 -30.39 -49.56 14.00
N MET A 6 -29.37 -49.88 13.24
CA MET A 6 -28.11 -50.43 13.73
C MET A 6 -27.27 -49.27 14.39
N LYS A 7 -27.10 -49.34 15.70
CA LYS A 7 -26.20 -48.46 16.48
C LYS A 7 -24.78 -49.02 16.45
N LEU A 8 -23.91 -48.41 15.70
CA LEU A 8 -22.46 -48.69 15.74
C LEU A 8 -21.85 -48.13 17.04
N SER A 9 -21.10 -48.96 17.78
CA SER A 9 -20.44 -48.56 19.01
C SER A 9 -19.10 -47.85 18.70
N ARG A 10 -18.65 -47.00 19.66
CA ARG A 10 -17.34 -46.30 19.55
C ARG A 10 -16.15 -47.27 19.37
N ARG A 11 -16.28 -48.51 19.73
CA ARG A 11 -15.26 -49.56 19.61
C ARG A 11 -15.16 -50.12 18.19
N ASP A 12 -16.25 -50.07 17.41
CA ASP A 12 -16.26 -50.53 16.02
C ASP A 12 -15.67 -49.45 15.09
N LEU A 13 -15.79 -48.17 15.44
CA LEU A 13 -15.16 -47.06 14.71
C LEU A 13 -13.63 -47.09 14.77
N LEU A 14 -13.07 -47.53 15.94
CA LEU A 14 -11.62 -47.62 16.12
C LEU A 14 -10.98 -48.83 15.46
N LYS A 15 -11.72 -49.88 15.18
CA LYS A 15 -11.22 -51.05 14.45
C LYS A 15 -11.14 -50.85 12.94
N THR A 16 -11.96 -49.97 12.38
CA THR A 16 -11.93 -49.64 10.94
C THR A 16 -10.78 -48.71 10.58
N ALA A 17 -10.25 -47.95 11.55
CA ALA A 17 -9.08 -47.10 11.35
C ALA A 17 -7.72 -47.81 11.33
N ALA A 18 -7.67 -49.09 11.76
CA ALA A 18 -6.42 -49.86 11.88
C ALA A 18 -6.10 -50.74 10.68
N ILE A 19 -6.94 -50.84 9.64
CA ILE A 19 -6.74 -51.68 8.44
C ILE A 19 -6.50 -50.85 7.17
N GLY A 20 -6.45 -49.52 7.25
CA GLY A 20 -6.17 -48.60 6.14
C GLY A 20 -4.71 -48.18 5.98
N GLY A 21 -3.76 -48.81 6.67
CA GLY A 21 -2.37 -48.35 6.79
C GLY A 21 -1.33 -49.10 5.95
N LEU A 22 -1.67 -49.58 4.75
CA LEU A 22 -0.67 -50.14 3.81
C LEU A 22 -1.18 -49.95 2.36
N GLY A 23 -0.79 -48.84 1.75
CA GLY A 23 -1.10 -48.63 0.34
C GLY A 23 -1.00 -47.18 -0.17
N ILE A 24 -0.09 -46.35 0.38
CA ILE A 24 0.27 -45.06 -0.26
C ILE A 24 1.80 -44.95 -0.28
N SER A 25 2.43 -45.72 -1.16
CA SER A 25 3.81 -45.52 -1.57
C SER A 25 3.92 -45.76 -3.06
N ALA A 26 3.39 -44.84 -3.89
CA ALA A 26 3.75 -44.69 -5.30
C ALA A 26 2.93 -43.56 -5.96
N PHE A 27 3.02 -42.30 -5.44
CA PHE A 27 2.76 -41.06 -6.22
C PHE A 27 3.49 -39.89 -5.55
N SER A 28 4.81 -39.99 -5.54
CA SER A 28 5.68 -38.88 -5.24
C SER A 28 6.78 -38.85 -6.28
N ASN A 29 6.53 -38.09 -7.33
CA ASN A 29 7.56 -37.39 -8.11
C ASN A 29 6.90 -36.83 -9.37
N GLN A 30 6.37 -35.64 -9.29
CA GLN A 30 6.47 -34.62 -10.33
C GLN A 30 5.62 -33.43 -9.93
N THR A 31 6.29 -32.30 -9.87
CA THR A 31 5.89 -30.90 -9.59
C THR A 31 6.13 -30.42 -8.15
N ARG A 32 7.35 -30.60 -7.65
CA ARG A 32 7.96 -29.59 -6.79
C ARG A 32 8.60 -28.54 -7.70
N GLY A 33 7.81 -27.60 -8.17
CA GLY A 33 8.32 -26.31 -8.62
C GLY A 33 9.00 -25.66 -7.40
N ASN A 34 10.30 -25.54 -7.46
CA ASN A 34 11.13 -24.85 -6.49
C ASN A 34 10.62 -23.39 -6.35
N ALA A 35 9.77 -23.14 -5.35
CA ALA A 35 9.83 -21.85 -4.67
C ALA A 35 11.16 -21.89 -3.91
N ALA A 36 12.24 -21.52 -4.59
CA ALA A 36 13.53 -21.33 -3.98
C ALA A 36 13.33 -20.37 -2.82
N ASP A 37 13.60 -20.85 -1.61
CA ASP A 37 13.82 -20.02 -0.44
C ASP A 37 14.90 -19.02 -0.83
N HIS A 38 14.51 -17.76 -1.11
CA HIS A 38 15.41 -16.61 -1.12
C HIS A 38 15.80 -16.27 0.33
N GLU A 39 15.98 -17.31 1.17
CA GLU A 39 16.68 -17.19 2.43
C GLU A 39 18.18 -17.16 2.12
N THR A 40 18.72 -15.93 2.11
CA THR A 40 20.11 -15.61 2.40
C THR A 40 21.18 -16.54 1.79
N ALA A 41 21.35 -16.49 0.47
CA ALA A 41 22.68 -16.67 -0.09
C ALA A 41 23.44 -15.34 0.14
N GLY A 42 23.70 -15.01 1.40
CA GLY A 42 24.62 -13.96 1.76
C GLY A 42 26.00 -14.34 1.27
N VAL A 43 26.48 -13.69 0.22
CA VAL A 43 27.90 -13.67 -0.12
C VAL A 43 28.64 -13.16 1.12
N LYS A 44 29.27 -14.07 1.85
CA LYS A 44 30.10 -13.74 3.01
C LYS A 44 31.19 -12.79 2.54
N GLY A 45 31.08 -11.51 2.94
CA GLY A 45 32.16 -10.53 2.75
C GLY A 45 31.79 -9.15 2.22
N GLN A 46 30.62 -8.93 1.61
CA GLN A 46 30.21 -7.57 1.26
C GLN A 46 29.35 -6.99 2.40
N LYS A 47 29.72 -5.80 2.91
CA LYS A 47 28.85 -5.03 3.80
C LYS A 47 27.51 -4.85 3.10
N GLN A 48 26.45 -5.41 3.67
CA GLN A 48 25.08 -5.25 3.14
C GLN A 48 24.76 -3.76 3.04
N GLN A 49 24.54 -3.28 1.83
CA GLN A 49 24.15 -1.89 1.60
C GLN A 49 22.67 -1.78 1.96
N THR A 50 22.33 -0.97 2.94
CA THR A 50 20.94 -0.70 3.33
C THR A 50 20.55 0.72 3.02
N MET A 51 19.26 0.96 2.77
CA MET A 51 18.68 2.30 2.65
C MET A 51 18.10 2.84 3.98
N MET A 52 18.14 2.05 5.07
CA MET A 52 17.77 2.54 6.39
C MET A 52 18.75 3.59 6.90
N GLY A 53 18.25 4.70 7.43
CA GLY A 53 19.07 5.81 7.92
C GLY A 53 19.76 6.61 6.82
N VAL A 54 19.49 6.32 5.55
CA VAL A 54 20.08 7.06 4.43
C VAL A 54 19.32 8.36 4.23
N LYS A 55 20.04 9.47 4.29
CA LYS A 55 19.50 10.80 4.03
C LYS A 55 19.54 11.12 2.55
N PHE A 56 18.66 12.01 2.11
CA PHE A 56 18.82 12.62 0.78
C PHE A 56 20.07 13.47 0.69
N GLU A 57 20.61 13.61 -0.52
CA GLU A 57 21.57 14.66 -0.83
C GLU A 57 20.79 16.00 -0.91
N PRO A 58 21.11 17.04 -0.11
CA PRO A 58 20.31 18.26 -0.05
C PRO A 58 20.29 18.99 -1.41
N ARG A 59 19.14 19.58 -1.74
CA ARG A 59 18.93 20.36 -2.97
C ARG A 59 18.25 21.68 -2.64
N ASP A 60 18.77 22.81 -3.11
CA ASP A 60 18.06 24.09 -2.96
C ASP A 60 16.76 24.13 -3.77
N VAL A 61 16.78 23.58 -4.99
CA VAL A 61 15.64 23.41 -5.87
C VAL A 61 15.50 21.93 -6.20
N VAL A 62 14.28 21.37 -6.08
CA VAL A 62 13.97 19.98 -6.43
C VAL A 62 13.41 19.91 -7.84
N ARG A 63 14.09 19.21 -8.74
CA ARG A 63 13.73 19.07 -10.15
C ARG A 63 12.98 17.77 -10.35
N VAL A 64 11.69 17.87 -10.70
CA VAL A 64 10.73 16.76 -10.74
C VAL A 64 10.39 16.37 -12.17
N GLY A 65 10.35 15.06 -12.42
CA GLY A 65 9.71 14.46 -13.58
C GLY A 65 8.48 13.66 -13.18
N LEU A 66 7.42 13.67 -14.01
CA LEU A 66 6.22 12.88 -13.76
C LEU A 66 6.03 11.83 -14.86
N ILE A 67 5.75 10.59 -14.47
CA ILE A 67 5.37 9.49 -15.37
C ILE A 67 3.95 9.07 -15.01
N GLY A 68 3.03 9.23 -16.00
CA GLY A 68 1.58 9.13 -15.77
C GLY A 68 1.02 10.47 -15.29
N VAL A 69 0.41 11.22 -16.22
CA VAL A 69 -0.28 12.49 -15.96
C VAL A 69 -1.77 12.37 -16.30
N GLY A 70 -2.37 11.23 -15.86
CA GLY A 70 -3.81 10.99 -15.83
C GLY A 70 -4.49 11.76 -14.69
N LEU A 71 -5.60 11.22 -14.14
CA LEU A 71 -6.30 11.86 -13.01
C LEU A 71 -5.34 12.08 -11.83
N ARG A 72 -4.88 11.01 -11.20
CA ARG A 72 -4.01 11.08 -10.02
C ARG A 72 -2.70 11.83 -10.27
N GLY A 73 -2.05 11.57 -11.42
CA GLY A 73 -0.81 12.27 -11.76
C GLY A 73 -0.99 13.77 -11.98
N THR A 74 -2.15 14.20 -12.48
CA THR A 74 -2.48 15.64 -12.64
C THR A 74 -2.78 16.29 -11.28
N ASP A 75 -3.48 15.59 -10.38
CA ASP A 75 -3.76 16.10 -9.03
C ASP A 75 -2.44 16.35 -8.28
N VAL A 76 -1.55 15.36 -8.25
CA VAL A 76 -0.25 15.47 -7.56
C VAL A 76 0.69 16.47 -8.27
N LEU A 77 0.59 16.63 -9.59
CA LEU A 77 1.28 17.73 -10.29
C LEU A 77 0.87 19.09 -9.71
N GLY A 78 -0.43 19.30 -9.47
CA GLY A 78 -0.94 20.50 -8.83
C GLY A 78 -0.35 20.73 -7.45
N GLU A 79 -0.22 19.66 -6.65
CA GLU A 79 0.41 19.73 -5.32
C GLU A 79 1.89 20.13 -5.41
N PHE A 80 2.66 19.53 -6.31
CA PHE A 80 4.07 19.91 -6.53
C PHE A 80 4.23 21.35 -6.99
N LEU A 81 3.34 21.84 -7.85
CA LEU A 81 3.37 23.22 -8.36
C LEU A 81 3.04 24.25 -7.27
N ALA A 82 2.36 23.86 -6.21
CA ALA A 82 2.03 24.72 -5.06
C ALA A 82 3.17 24.79 -4.01
N ILE A 83 4.22 24.00 -4.15
CA ILE A 83 5.34 23.95 -3.20
C ILE A 83 6.51 24.77 -3.73
N ASP A 84 7.02 25.67 -2.90
CA ASP A 84 8.19 26.48 -3.23
C ASP A 84 9.43 25.65 -3.53
N LYS A 85 10.26 26.13 -4.48
CA LYS A 85 11.50 25.47 -4.86
C LYS A 85 11.33 24.10 -5.51
N VAL A 86 10.17 23.85 -6.11
CA VAL A 86 9.92 22.72 -7.00
C VAL A 86 9.86 23.20 -8.43
N VAL A 87 10.56 22.51 -9.32
CA VAL A 87 10.51 22.77 -10.77
C VAL A 87 10.18 21.46 -11.50
N VAL A 88 9.14 21.52 -12.34
CA VAL A 88 8.71 20.38 -13.14
C VAL A 88 9.35 20.46 -14.52
N ASN A 89 10.38 19.64 -14.78
CA ASN A 89 11.15 19.68 -16.01
C ASN A 89 10.69 18.72 -17.10
N ALA A 90 9.92 17.66 -16.74
CA ALA A 90 9.49 16.67 -17.72
C ALA A 90 8.19 15.98 -17.28
N VAL A 91 7.35 15.63 -18.28
CA VAL A 91 6.14 14.83 -18.13
C VAL A 91 6.10 13.72 -19.16
N CYS A 92 5.58 12.55 -18.77
CA CYS A 92 5.44 11.38 -19.64
C CYS A 92 4.06 10.75 -19.47
N ASP A 93 3.41 10.47 -20.57
CA ASP A 93 2.18 9.65 -20.65
C ASP A 93 2.06 9.09 -22.08
N VAL A 94 1.48 7.91 -22.24
CA VAL A 94 1.22 7.32 -23.56
C VAL A 94 0.17 8.10 -24.34
N VAL A 95 -0.64 8.92 -23.66
CA VAL A 95 -1.65 9.80 -24.26
C VAL A 95 -1.09 11.23 -24.32
N LYS A 96 -0.69 11.67 -25.50
CA LYS A 96 -0.05 12.98 -25.74
C LYS A 96 -0.87 14.16 -25.21
N GLU A 97 -2.18 14.10 -25.33
CA GLU A 97 -3.11 15.15 -24.89
C GLU A 97 -3.05 15.35 -23.36
N LYS A 98 -2.78 14.27 -22.58
CA LYS A 98 -2.57 14.38 -21.15
C LYS A 98 -1.26 15.12 -20.83
N CYS A 99 -0.18 14.82 -21.55
CA CYS A 99 1.07 15.56 -21.42
C CYS A 99 0.94 17.04 -21.76
N LEU A 100 0.19 17.37 -22.83
CA LEU A 100 -0.05 18.75 -23.22
C LEU A 100 -0.83 19.52 -22.14
N ARG A 101 -1.87 18.90 -21.54
CA ARG A 101 -2.60 19.52 -20.41
C ARG A 101 -1.71 19.71 -19.19
N ALA A 102 -0.88 18.72 -18.85
CA ALA A 102 0.07 18.84 -17.74
C ALA A 102 1.08 19.98 -18.00
N ALA A 103 1.61 20.10 -19.22
CA ALA A 103 2.50 21.20 -19.60
C ALA A 103 1.83 22.57 -19.44
N GLN A 104 0.57 22.72 -19.86
CA GLN A 104 -0.19 23.95 -19.65
C GLN A 104 -0.39 24.31 -18.17
N LEU A 105 -0.54 23.31 -17.28
CA LEU A 105 -0.62 23.57 -15.83
C LEU A 105 0.70 24.10 -15.29
N VAL A 106 1.82 23.53 -15.73
CA VAL A 106 3.17 23.99 -15.36
C VAL A 106 3.41 25.43 -15.83
N GLU A 107 3.03 25.77 -17.08
CA GLU A 107 3.13 27.13 -17.61
C GLU A 107 2.25 28.14 -16.83
N LYS A 108 1.01 27.74 -16.52
CA LYS A 108 0.10 28.58 -15.70
C LYS A 108 0.63 28.84 -14.30
N ALA A 109 1.43 27.92 -13.74
CA ALA A 109 2.14 28.11 -12.48
C ALA A 109 3.40 29.01 -12.63
N GLY A 110 3.66 29.59 -13.80
CA GLY A 110 4.79 30.49 -14.07
C GLY A 110 6.14 29.77 -14.30
N GLN A 111 6.13 28.45 -14.52
CA GLN A 111 7.33 27.68 -14.82
C GLN A 111 7.53 27.52 -16.34
N LYS A 112 8.74 27.11 -16.74
CA LYS A 112 9.02 26.81 -18.16
C LYS A 112 8.23 25.58 -18.59
N THR A 113 7.85 25.53 -19.86
CA THR A 113 7.24 24.35 -20.48
C THR A 113 8.10 23.11 -20.24
N PRO A 114 7.58 22.05 -19.62
CA PRO A 114 8.33 20.84 -19.39
C PRO A 114 8.53 20.05 -20.69
N ALA A 115 9.59 19.26 -20.77
CA ALA A 115 9.76 18.33 -21.87
C ALA A 115 8.68 17.25 -21.84
N ILE A 116 8.13 16.93 -23.02
CA ILE A 116 7.05 15.94 -23.19
C ILE A 116 7.62 14.64 -23.75
N TYR A 117 7.28 13.52 -23.12
CA TYR A 117 7.61 12.16 -23.52
C TYR A 117 6.32 11.38 -23.77
N SER A 118 5.98 11.12 -25.03
CA SER A 118 4.73 10.45 -25.42
C SER A 118 4.87 9.61 -26.70
N ASN A 119 6.08 9.11 -26.98
CA ASN A 119 6.37 8.36 -28.21
C ASN A 119 6.19 6.83 -28.05
N GLY A 120 5.41 6.40 -27.05
CA GLY A 120 5.10 5.00 -26.77
C GLY A 120 5.25 4.61 -25.32
N GLU A 121 4.93 3.35 -25.03
CA GLU A 121 4.85 2.82 -23.65
C GLU A 121 6.17 2.89 -22.87
N ARG A 122 7.31 2.92 -23.58
CA ARG A 122 8.65 2.94 -22.95
C ARG A 122 9.36 4.30 -23.01
N ASP A 123 8.67 5.37 -23.43
CA ASP A 123 9.30 6.70 -23.51
C ASP A 123 9.72 7.27 -22.14
N PHE A 124 9.16 6.68 -21.05
CA PHE A 124 9.61 6.95 -19.68
C PHE A 124 11.11 6.64 -19.45
N GLU A 125 11.70 5.73 -20.23
CA GLU A 125 13.14 5.42 -20.16
C GLU A 125 13.99 6.61 -20.64
N GLN A 126 13.53 7.37 -21.61
CA GLN A 126 14.21 8.57 -22.08
C GLN A 126 14.05 9.70 -21.06
N LEU A 127 12.85 9.88 -20.48
CA LEU A 127 12.66 10.82 -19.37
C LEU A 127 13.61 10.51 -18.21
N SER A 128 13.73 9.24 -17.83
CA SER A 128 14.56 8.82 -16.71
C SER A 128 16.05 9.15 -16.88
N LYS A 129 16.54 9.20 -18.11
CA LYS A 129 17.96 9.51 -18.45
C LYS A 129 18.32 10.98 -18.34
N ARG A 130 17.35 11.89 -18.14
CA ARG A 130 17.63 13.33 -18.07
C ARG A 130 18.51 13.67 -16.87
N ASP A 131 19.52 14.52 -17.05
CA ASP A 131 20.41 14.96 -15.98
C ASP A 131 19.85 16.10 -15.13
N ASP A 132 18.77 16.74 -15.60
CA ASP A 132 18.08 17.82 -14.94
C ASP A 132 16.86 17.37 -14.14
N LEU A 133 16.86 16.11 -13.65
CA LEU A 133 15.87 15.56 -12.73
C LEU A 133 16.55 15.02 -11.47
N ASP A 134 15.98 15.31 -10.31
CA ASP A 134 16.39 14.78 -9.01
C ASP A 134 15.43 13.67 -8.55
N PHE A 135 14.13 13.85 -8.81
CA PHE A 135 13.06 13.00 -8.37
C PHE A 135 12.08 12.70 -9.50
N ILE A 136 11.60 11.45 -9.58
CA ILE A 136 10.58 11.02 -10.53
C ILE A 136 9.37 10.49 -9.75
N TYR A 137 8.20 11.10 -10.00
CA TYR A 137 6.92 10.63 -9.50
C TYR A 137 6.21 9.77 -10.53
N ILE A 138 5.64 8.62 -10.10
CA ILE A 138 5.01 7.62 -10.96
C ILE A 138 3.56 7.40 -10.54
N ALA A 139 2.61 7.65 -11.48
CA ALA A 139 1.18 7.49 -11.28
C ALA A 139 0.52 6.82 -12.50
N THR A 140 1.00 5.67 -12.86
CA THR A 140 0.53 4.85 -13.99
C THR A 140 -0.31 3.65 -13.50
N PRO A 141 -0.89 2.80 -14.36
CA PRO A 141 -1.44 1.52 -13.95
C PRO A 141 -0.42 0.65 -13.19
N TRP A 142 -0.90 -0.16 -12.23
CA TRP A 142 -0.06 -0.86 -11.25
C TRP A 142 1.06 -1.71 -11.87
N GLU A 143 0.82 -2.34 -13.00
CA GLU A 143 1.81 -3.17 -13.72
C GLU A 143 3.03 -2.39 -14.21
N TRP A 144 2.91 -1.06 -14.32
CA TRP A 144 3.98 -0.18 -14.79
C TRP A 144 4.80 0.46 -13.66
N HIS A 145 4.32 0.43 -12.40
CA HIS A 145 5.02 1.06 -11.28
C HIS A 145 6.46 0.57 -11.16
N VAL A 146 6.66 -0.75 -11.09
CA VAL A 146 7.99 -1.34 -10.89
C VAL A 146 8.90 -1.17 -12.11
N PRO A 147 8.50 -1.48 -13.35
CA PRO A 147 9.33 -1.23 -14.52
C PRO A 147 9.83 0.22 -14.62
N GLN A 148 8.97 1.19 -14.34
CA GLN A 148 9.29 2.62 -14.39
C GLN A 148 10.19 3.03 -13.22
N ALA A 149 9.91 2.57 -12.00
CA ALA A 149 10.76 2.81 -10.84
C ALA A 149 12.17 2.26 -11.02
N LEU A 150 12.30 1.04 -11.55
CA LEU A 150 13.61 0.43 -11.83
C LEU A 150 14.40 1.20 -12.89
N ALA A 151 13.75 1.72 -13.93
CA ALA A 151 14.40 2.55 -14.95
C ALA A 151 14.94 3.84 -14.34
N ALA A 152 14.12 4.54 -13.52
CA ALA A 152 14.51 5.77 -12.85
C ALA A 152 15.63 5.57 -11.82
N LEU A 153 15.54 4.54 -10.97
CA LEU A 153 16.56 4.19 -10.00
C LEU A 153 17.90 3.88 -10.68
N LYS A 154 17.90 3.06 -11.75
CA LYS A 154 19.10 2.71 -12.52
C LYS A 154 19.72 3.93 -13.22
N ALA A 155 18.91 4.93 -13.55
CA ALA A 155 19.36 6.21 -14.08
C ALA A 155 19.81 7.20 -12.97
N GLY A 156 19.87 6.75 -11.71
CA GLY A 156 20.37 7.55 -10.59
C GLY A 156 19.37 8.54 -9.99
N LYS A 157 18.06 8.39 -10.27
CA LYS A 157 17.00 9.26 -9.75
C LYS A 157 16.40 8.68 -8.49
N HIS A 158 15.93 9.54 -7.57
CA HIS A 158 15.00 9.16 -6.52
C HIS A 158 13.60 8.97 -7.10
N VAL A 159 12.81 8.09 -6.51
CA VAL A 159 11.49 7.71 -7.05
C VAL A 159 10.43 7.74 -5.97
N GLY A 160 9.27 8.28 -6.29
CA GLY A 160 8.02 8.09 -5.57
C GLY A 160 7.00 7.42 -6.47
N THR A 161 6.49 6.26 -6.08
CA THR A 161 5.45 5.56 -6.84
C THR A 161 4.12 5.59 -6.11
N GLU A 162 3.03 5.73 -6.87
CA GLU A 162 1.68 5.57 -6.36
C GLU A 162 1.44 4.15 -5.83
N VAL A 163 0.35 3.98 -5.18
CA VAL A 163 -0.04 2.80 -4.40
C VAL A 163 -0.87 1.80 -5.22
N PRO A 164 -0.64 0.49 -5.00
CA PRO A 164 0.48 -0.14 -4.31
C PRO A 164 1.79 0.00 -5.11
N ALA A 165 2.94 0.04 -4.44
CA ALA A 165 4.22 0.20 -5.12
C ALA A 165 4.57 -1.00 -6.01
N ALA A 166 4.14 -2.18 -5.61
CA ALA A 166 4.29 -3.44 -6.33
C ALA A 166 3.10 -4.36 -6.08
N TYR A 167 2.82 -5.30 -7.00
CA TYR A 167 1.73 -6.25 -6.86
C TYR A 167 2.17 -7.72 -7.00
N THR A 168 3.48 -7.98 -7.06
CA THR A 168 4.09 -9.30 -6.91
C THR A 168 5.18 -9.28 -5.83
N ILE A 169 5.52 -10.45 -5.27
CA ILE A 169 6.57 -10.55 -4.25
C ILE A 169 7.94 -10.26 -4.88
N GLU A 170 8.14 -10.75 -6.08
CA GLU A 170 9.35 -10.57 -6.87
C GLU A 170 9.62 -9.09 -7.16
N ASP A 171 8.57 -8.35 -7.50
CA ASP A 171 8.64 -6.90 -7.73
C ASP A 171 9.01 -6.12 -6.46
N CYS A 172 8.46 -6.52 -5.30
CA CYS A 172 8.86 -5.95 -4.02
C CYS A 172 10.37 -6.09 -3.78
N TRP A 173 10.93 -7.27 -4.05
CA TRP A 173 12.38 -7.51 -3.93
C TRP A 173 13.17 -6.71 -4.96
N GLN A 174 12.71 -6.61 -6.21
CA GLN A 174 13.39 -5.82 -7.25
C GLN A 174 13.51 -4.34 -6.86
N LEU A 175 12.45 -3.75 -6.27
CA LEU A 175 12.50 -2.37 -5.75
C LEU A 175 13.56 -2.23 -4.66
N VAL A 176 13.55 -3.12 -3.66
CA VAL A 176 14.51 -3.08 -2.54
C VAL A 176 15.94 -3.24 -3.05
N ASP A 177 16.22 -4.30 -3.81
CA ASP A 177 17.56 -4.61 -4.29
C ASP A 177 18.12 -3.49 -5.19
N THR A 178 17.28 -2.92 -6.06
CA THR A 178 17.70 -1.84 -6.95
C THR A 178 17.92 -0.54 -6.18
N SER A 179 17.06 -0.19 -5.23
CA SER A 179 17.21 0.97 -4.37
C SER A 179 18.53 0.89 -3.54
N GLU A 180 18.79 -0.25 -2.92
CA GLU A 180 20.03 -0.52 -2.19
C GLU A 180 21.26 -0.40 -3.09
N LYS A 181 21.23 -1.09 -4.24
CA LYS A 181 22.36 -1.10 -5.21
C LYS A 181 22.68 0.28 -5.76
N MET A 182 21.64 1.04 -6.11
CA MET A 182 21.82 2.36 -6.75
C MET A 182 21.98 3.48 -5.74
N ARG A 183 21.78 3.21 -4.45
CA ARG A 183 21.78 4.22 -3.37
C ARG A 183 20.83 5.36 -3.68
N ARG A 184 19.61 5.03 -4.17
CA ARG A 184 18.55 5.97 -4.48
C ARG A 184 17.27 5.56 -3.77
N HIS A 185 16.57 6.52 -3.20
CA HIS A 185 15.30 6.27 -2.51
C HIS A 185 14.23 5.86 -3.50
N CYS A 186 13.49 4.82 -3.15
CA CYS A 186 12.23 4.43 -3.75
C CYS A 186 11.16 4.49 -2.66
N LEU A 187 10.22 5.39 -2.80
CA LEU A 187 9.17 5.66 -1.82
C LEU A 187 7.83 5.18 -2.36
N ILE A 188 6.97 4.74 -1.47
CA ILE A 188 5.54 4.65 -1.79
C ILE A 188 4.86 5.95 -1.35
N MET A 189 4.10 6.55 -2.24
CA MET A 189 3.42 7.82 -2.01
C MET A 189 2.07 7.57 -1.32
N GLU A 190 2.15 7.07 -0.07
CA GLU A 190 0.99 6.71 0.74
C GLU A 190 0.48 7.94 1.51
N ASN A 191 -0.48 8.64 0.91
CA ASN A 191 -1.03 9.88 1.42
C ASN A 191 -1.75 9.73 2.77
N CYS A 192 -2.35 8.55 3.04
CA CYS A 192 -3.07 8.32 4.29
C CYS A 192 -2.17 8.41 5.53
N CYS A 193 -0.87 8.21 5.39
CA CYS A 193 0.11 8.44 6.47
C CYS A 193 0.22 9.92 6.88
N TYR A 194 -0.34 10.83 6.10
CA TYR A 194 -0.33 12.28 6.32
C TYR A 194 -1.71 12.86 6.64
N ASP A 195 -2.73 12.01 6.80
CA ASP A 195 -4.05 12.42 7.28
C ASP A 195 -3.97 13.06 8.67
N TYR A 196 -4.85 14.04 8.92
CA TYR A 196 -4.87 14.81 10.16
C TYR A 196 -4.97 13.92 11.40
N SER A 197 -5.98 13.04 11.41
CA SER A 197 -6.22 12.17 12.55
C SER A 197 -5.10 11.13 12.72
N GLU A 198 -4.59 10.60 11.61
CA GLU A 198 -3.58 9.56 11.62
C GLU A 198 -2.23 10.07 12.12
N THR A 199 -1.81 11.28 11.69
CA THR A 199 -0.59 11.90 12.20
C THR A 199 -0.71 12.29 13.68
N MET A 200 -1.88 12.74 14.12
CA MET A 200 -2.14 13.05 15.52
C MET A 200 -2.08 11.79 16.41
N VAL A 201 -2.70 10.70 15.96
CA VAL A 201 -2.66 9.40 16.65
C VAL A 201 -1.24 8.84 16.71
N LEU A 202 -0.46 8.99 15.66
CA LEU A 202 0.96 8.60 15.65
C LEU A 202 1.74 9.35 16.74
N ASN A 203 1.50 10.65 16.94
CA ASN A 203 2.10 11.41 18.01
C ASN A 203 1.63 10.97 19.41
N MET A 204 0.35 10.61 19.56
CA MET A 204 -0.19 10.04 20.80
C MET A 204 0.50 8.73 21.16
N ILE A 205 0.69 7.85 20.18
CA ILE A 205 1.38 6.56 20.35
C ILE A 205 2.83 6.78 20.73
N ARG A 206 3.55 7.66 20.02
CA ARG A 206 4.95 8.02 20.33
C ARG A 206 5.09 8.66 21.72
N GLY A 207 4.08 9.41 22.14
CA GLY A 207 3.97 9.96 23.51
C GLY A 207 3.54 8.95 24.57
N GLY A 208 3.33 7.67 24.21
CA GLY A 208 2.96 6.60 25.15
C GLY A 208 1.52 6.63 25.65
N LEU A 209 0.64 7.47 25.07
CA LEU A 209 -0.73 7.68 25.56
C LEU A 209 -1.58 6.39 25.49
N LEU A 210 -1.38 5.56 24.46
CA LEU A 210 -2.12 4.30 24.31
C LEU A 210 -1.44 3.11 25.02
N GLY A 211 -0.27 3.30 25.62
CA GLY A 211 0.51 2.21 26.22
C GLY A 211 1.12 1.27 25.17
N GLU A 212 1.31 -0.01 25.52
CA GLU A 212 1.82 -1.03 24.59
C GLU A 212 0.73 -1.44 23.61
N LEU A 213 1.05 -1.37 22.31
CA LEU A 213 0.09 -1.72 21.25
C LEU A 213 -0.11 -3.24 21.17
N VAL A 214 -1.36 -3.66 20.97
CA VAL A 214 -1.73 -5.08 20.95
C VAL A 214 -2.46 -5.48 19.66
N HIS A 215 -3.30 -4.59 19.11
CA HIS A 215 -4.14 -4.89 17.95
C HIS A 215 -4.43 -3.66 17.12
N GLY A 216 -4.55 -3.86 15.80
CA GLY A 216 -5.01 -2.85 14.87
C GLY A 216 -6.04 -3.39 13.89
N GLU A 217 -6.96 -2.54 13.44
CA GLU A 217 -7.89 -2.83 12.35
C GLU A 217 -7.78 -1.74 11.29
N CYS A 218 -7.62 -2.15 10.04
CA CYS A 218 -7.49 -1.20 8.94
C CYS A 218 -8.11 -1.74 7.65
N ALA A 219 -8.41 -0.86 6.71
CA ALA A 219 -9.09 -1.24 5.48
C ALA A 219 -8.84 -0.27 4.33
N TYR A 220 -9.18 -0.73 3.13
CA TYR A 220 -9.61 0.10 2.03
C TYR A 220 -11.01 -0.33 1.61
N ASN A 221 -11.99 0.32 2.17
CA ASN A 221 -13.40 0.08 1.92
C ASN A 221 -13.99 1.30 1.20
N HIS A 222 -14.20 1.17 -0.13
CA HIS A 222 -14.57 2.29 -1.00
C HIS A 222 -15.46 1.80 -2.15
N ASP A 223 -16.64 2.32 -2.32
CA ASP A 223 -17.46 1.96 -3.48
C ASP A 223 -16.85 2.53 -4.78
N LEU A 224 -16.17 1.67 -5.53
CA LEU A 224 -15.56 2.03 -6.82
C LEU A 224 -16.30 1.44 -8.02
N ARG A 225 -17.48 0.85 -7.84
CA ARG A 225 -18.21 0.18 -8.92
C ARG A 225 -18.39 1.07 -10.15
N GLY A 226 -18.78 2.33 -9.97
CA GLY A 226 -18.90 3.30 -11.05
C GLY A 226 -17.59 3.47 -11.82
N ILE A 227 -16.51 3.80 -11.12
CA ILE A 227 -15.17 4.01 -11.69
C ILE A 227 -14.66 2.75 -12.41
N LEU A 228 -14.86 1.57 -11.83
CA LEU A 228 -14.41 0.30 -12.42
C LEU A 228 -15.10 0.01 -13.77
N PHE A 229 -16.32 0.47 -13.99
CA PHE A 229 -17.06 0.26 -15.23
C PHE A 229 -16.95 1.40 -16.24
N GLU A 230 -16.26 2.50 -15.92
CA GLU A 230 -15.98 3.56 -16.88
C GLU A 230 -15.16 3.07 -18.08
N ASN A 231 -15.39 3.68 -19.25
CA ASN A 231 -14.60 3.48 -20.47
C ASN A 231 -13.43 4.49 -20.56
N ALA A 232 -12.96 4.96 -19.41
CA ALA A 232 -11.88 5.93 -19.27
C ALA A 232 -11.07 5.67 -18.00
N ASN A 233 -9.92 6.33 -17.87
CA ASN A 233 -9.11 6.40 -16.66
C ASN A 233 -8.88 5.01 -16.01
N GLU A 234 -9.21 4.87 -14.71
CA GLU A 234 -9.00 3.63 -13.95
C GLU A 234 -9.87 2.47 -14.45
N GLY A 235 -11.04 2.74 -15.02
CA GLY A 235 -11.91 1.72 -15.59
C GLY A 235 -11.28 0.94 -16.75
N LEU A 236 -10.26 1.51 -17.42
CA LEU A 236 -9.54 0.85 -18.52
C LEU A 236 -8.61 -0.28 -18.06
N TRP A 237 -8.15 -0.25 -16.82
CA TRP A 237 -7.15 -1.22 -16.33
C TRP A 237 -7.48 -1.84 -14.96
N ARG A 238 -8.05 -1.08 -14.01
CA ARG A 238 -8.21 -1.50 -12.61
C ARG A 238 -9.18 -2.69 -12.47
N ARG A 239 -10.31 -2.71 -13.23
CA ARG A 239 -11.27 -3.82 -13.22
C ARG A 239 -10.64 -5.15 -13.64
N ARG A 240 -9.64 -5.13 -14.53
CA ARG A 240 -8.94 -6.34 -14.98
C ARG A 240 -8.34 -7.13 -13.81
N HIS A 241 -7.86 -6.48 -12.77
CA HIS A 241 -7.31 -7.18 -11.59
C HIS A 241 -8.39 -8.01 -10.88
N HIS A 242 -9.65 -7.56 -10.88
CA HIS A 242 -10.77 -8.34 -10.32
C HIS A 242 -11.13 -9.58 -11.14
N THR A 243 -10.77 -9.64 -12.42
CA THR A 243 -10.97 -10.84 -13.26
C THR A 243 -9.84 -11.85 -13.15
N LEU A 244 -8.66 -11.41 -12.72
CA LEU A 244 -7.45 -12.24 -12.71
C LEU A 244 -7.11 -12.80 -11.33
N ARG A 245 -7.43 -12.09 -10.26
CA ARG A 245 -6.92 -12.32 -8.90
C ARG A 245 -8.06 -12.36 -7.88
N ASP A 246 -7.87 -13.14 -6.81
CA ASP A 246 -8.70 -13.11 -5.60
C ASP A 246 -7.83 -12.78 -4.39
N SER A 247 -7.84 -11.51 -3.99
CA SER A 247 -6.89 -10.99 -2.99
C SER A 247 -7.34 -9.64 -2.43
N ASN A 248 -6.61 -9.14 -1.43
CA ASN A 248 -6.59 -7.73 -1.09
C ASN A 248 -5.80 -6.96 -2.18
N LEU A 249 -6.51 -6.35 -3.12
CA LEU A 249 -5.87 -5.66 -4.25
C LEU A 249 -5.26 -4.31 -3.86
N TYR A 250 -5.60 -3.75 -2.69
CA TYR A 250 -5.20 -2.39 -2.31
C TYR A 250 -4.96 -2.25 -0.80
N PRO A 251 -3.89 -2.88 -0.27
CA PRO A 251 -3.68 -2.96 1.18
C PRO A 251 -3.21 -1.66 1.83
N THR A 252 -2.59 -0.75 1.08
CA THR A 252 -1.65 0.25 1.62
C THR A 252 -2.31 1.39 2.36
N HIS A 253 -3.49 1.89 1.92
CA HIS A 253 -4.18 3.00 2.57
C HIS A 253 -4.59 2.72 4.02
N GLY A 254 -4.96 1.47 4.32
CA GLY A 254 -5.19 1.06 5.70
C GLY A 254 -3.89 0.70 6.42
N LEU A 255 -3.03 -0.07 5.74
CA LEU A 255 -1.85 -0.68 6.37
C LEU A 255 -0.70 0.30 6.60
N GLY A 256 -0.53 1.33 5.75
CA GLY A 256 0.55 2.32 5.89
C GLY A 256 0.54 3.01 7.27
N PRO A 257 -0.55 3.71 7.65
CA PRO A 257 -0.66 4.29 8.97
C PRO A 257 -0.51 3.28 10.10
N MET A 258 -1.12 2.10 9.96
CA MET A 258 -1.04 1.02 10.96
C MET A 258 0.39 0.51 11.14
N ALA A 259 1.15 0.38 10.06
CA ALA A 259 2.54 -0.01 10.09
C ALA A 259 3.43 1.04 10.78
N GLN A 260 3.15 2.34 10.55
CA GLN A 260 3.83 3.43 11.27
C GLN A 260 3.52 3.40 12.77
N TYR A 261 2.26 3.18 13.17
CA TYR A 261 1.88 3.05 14.58
C TYR A 261 2.64 1.92 15.29
N MET A 262 2.79 0.80 14.61
CA MET A 262 3.43 -0.40 15.17
C MET A 262 4.95 -0.45 14.98
N ASN A 263 5.57 0.59 14.39
CA ASN A 263 7.00 0.65 14.07
C ASN A 263 7.46 -0.55 13.21
N ILE A 264 6.67 -0.94 12.22
CA ILE A 264 7.06 -1.99 11.25
C ILE A 264 8.31 -1.53 10.49
N ASN A 265 9.26 -2.43 10.29
CA ASN A 265 10.60 -2.22 9.77
C ASN A 265 11.53 -1.39 10.69
N ARG A 266 11.04 -0.90 11.86
CA ARG A 266 11.77 -0.04 12.82
C ARG A 266 11.58 -0.52 14.25
N GLY A 267 11.75 -1.82 14.50
CA GLY A 267 11.59 -2.47 15.79
C GLY A 267 10.54 -3.58 15.82
N ASP A 268 9.71 -3.72 14.77
CA ASP A 268 8.79 -4.82 14.54
C ASP A 268 8.76 -5.16 13.05
N LYS A 269 8.15 -6.32 12.67
CA LYS A 269 7.91 -6.71 11.28
C LYS A 269 6.67 -7.57 11.16
N PHE A 270 6.08 -7.63 9.99
CA PHE A 270 5.07 -8.65 9.69
C PHE A 270 5.73 -10.02 9.62
N GLU A 271 5.11 -11.03 10.23
CA GLU A 271 5.67 -12.38 10.32
C GLU A 271 4.96 -13.33 9.36
N TYR A 272 3.63 -13.38 9.45
CA TYR A 272 2.78 -14.14 8.54
C TYR A 272 1.39 -13.52 8.45
N LEU A 273 0.64 -13.88 7.42
CA LEU A 273 -0.77 -13.56 7.30
C LEU A 273 -1.60 -14.80 6.93
N ILE A 274 -2.89 -14.74 7.27
CA ILE A 274 -3.95 -15.57 6.72
C ILE A 274 -4.96 -14.68 6.04
N SER A 275 -5.62 -15.17 4.99
CA SER A 275 -6.60 -14.36 4.25
C SER A 275 -7.76 -15.20 3.75
N MET A 276 -8.94 -14.59 3.74
CA MET A 276 -10.18 -15.18 3.24
C MET A 276 -10.94 -14.15 2.42
N SER A 277 -11.52 -14.59 1.31
CA SER A 277 -12.39 -13.79 0.47
C SER A 277 -13.83 -14.27 0.54
N SER A 278 -14.79 -13.35 0.43
CA SER A 278 -16.21 -13.66 0.23
C SER A 278 -16.47 -14.07 -1.22
N SER A 279 -17.73 -14.38 -1.56
CA SER A 279 -18.18 -14.49 -2.95
C SER A 279 -18.05 -13.16 -3.71
N HIS A 280 -18.06 -13.22 -5.05
CA HIS A 280 -17.92 -12.09 -5.98
C HIS A 280 -19.28 -11.73 -6.64
N LEU A 281 -20.17 -11.09 -5.91
CA LEU A 281 -21.52 -10.77 -6.37
C LEU A 281 -21.70 -9.31 -6.81
N GLY A 282 -20.92 -8.40 -6.20
CA GLY A 282 -21.16 -6.97 -6.30
C GLY A 282 -20.94 -6.40 -7.70
N LEU A 283 -19.83 -6.75 -8.37
CA LEU A 283 -19.56 -6.28 -9.74
C LEU A 283 -20.53 -6.89 -10.76
N GLU A 284 -20.94 -8.15 -10.58
CA GLU A 284 -21.94 -8.76 -11.44
C GLU A 284 -23.33 -8.10 -11.30
N ALA A 285 -23.75 -7.80 -10.07
CA ALA A 285 -24.98 -7.07 -9.80
C ALA A 285 -24.94 -5.68 -10.43
N TYR A 286 -23.86 -4.92 -10.21
CA TYR A 286 -23.69 -3.59 -10.80
C TYR A 286 -23.73 -3.62 -12.33
N ARG A 287 -23.03 -4.59 -12.96
CA ARG A 287 -23.04 -4.78 -14.41
C ARG A 287 -24.44 -4.99 -14.95
N LYS A 288 -25.26 -5.82 -14.30
CA LYS A 288 -26.64 -6.10 -14.72
C LYS A 288 -27.52 -4.86 -14.74
N GLU A 289 -27.28 -3.91 -13.86
CA GLU A 289 -28.10 -2.72 -13.71
C GLU A 289 -27.61 -1.52 -14.53
N HIS A 290 -26.28 -1.44 -14.80
CA HIS A 290 -25.67 -0.21 -15.30
C HIS A 290 -24.89 -0.36 -16.62
N VAL A 291 -24.65 -1.58 -17.11
CA VAL A 291 -23.87 -1.81 -18.31
C VAL A 291 -24.76 -2.31 -19.45
N PRO A 292 -24.74 -1.64 -20.62
CA PRO A 292 -25.54 -2.08 -21.78
C PRO A 292 -25.30 -3.55 -22.13
N PRO A 293 -26.31 -4.30 -22.57
CA PRO A 293 -26.19 -5.75 -22.82
C PRO A 293 -25.21 -6.16 -23.92
N ASP A 294 -24.90 -5.25 -24.83
CA ASP A 294 -23.97 -5.42 -25.94
C ASP A 294 -22.52 -5.01 -25.60
N ASP A 295 -22.26 -4.46 -24.40
CA ASP A 295 -20.93 -4.07 -23.95
C ASP A 295 -20.02 -5.30 -23.82
N PRO A 296 -18.76 -5.25 -24.33
CA PRO A 296 -17.81 -6.35 -24.19
C PRO A 296 -17.55 -6.83 -22.76
N LYS A 297 -17.77 -5.98 -21.76
CA LYS A 297 -17.63 -6.31 -20.34
C LYS A 297 -18.55 -7.45 -19.88
N TRP A 298 -19.62 -7.77 -20.63
CA TRP A 298 -20.47 -8.93 -20.35
C TRP A 298 -19.77 -10.28 -20.50
N LYS A 299 -18.64 -10.32 -21.23
CA LYS A 299 -17.80 -11.52 -21.39
C LYS A 299 -16.84 -11.74 -20.24
N GLU A 300 -16.70 -10.76 -19.32
CA GLU A 300 -15.82 -10.86 -18.16
C GLU A 300 -16.44 -11.76 -17.07
N SER A 301 -15.60 -12.55 -16.44
CA SER A 301 -15.91 -13.26 -15.18
C SER A 301 -15.01 -12.74 -14.08
N TYR A 302 -15.57 -12.45 -12.92
CA TYR A 302 -14.82 -11.94 -11.78
C TYR A 302 -14.38 -13.09 -10.88
N LYS A 303 -13.17 -12.98 -10.32
CA LYS A 303 -12.58 -13.91 -9.35
C LYS A 303 -12.44 -13.29 -7.98
N CYS A 304 -12.14 -11.96 -7.93
CA CYS A 304 -11.92 -11.28 -6.68
C CYS A 304 -13.20 -11.25 -5.85
N GLY A 305 -13.16 -11.81 -4.66
CA GLY A 305 -14.26 -11.72 -3.72
C GLY A 305 -14.60 -10.26 -3.40
N ASP A 306 -15.87 -9.99 -3.10
CA ASP A 306 -16.32 -8.62 -2.78
C ASP A 306 -15.66 -8.08 -1.52
N TYR A 307 -15.36 -8.96 -0.60
CA TYR A 307 -14.70 -8.64 0.66
C TYR A 307 -13.52 -9.58 0.89
N ASN A 308 -12.32 -9.03 0.99
CA ASN A 308 -11.16 -9.78 1.46
C ASN A 308 -10.81 -9.33 2.88
N THR A 309 -10.61 -10.29 3.79
CA THR A 309 -10.15 -10.05 5.16
C THR A 309 -8.88 -10.84 5.40
N SER A 310 -7.84 -10.14 5.79
CA SER A 310 -6.55 -10.73 6.18
C SER A 310 -6.27 -10.46 7.65
N LEU A 311 -5.71 -11.44 8.36
CA LEU A 311 -5.14 -11.28 9.70
C LEU A 311 -3.63 -11.41 9.61
N ILE A 312 -2.92 -10.38 10.05
CA ILE A 312 -1.47 -10.32 10.04
C ILE A 312 -0.94 -10.44 11.48
N LYS A 313 0.05 -11.29 11.69
CA LYS A 313 0.80 -11.41 12.94
C LYS A 313 2.15 -10.70 12.80
N THR A 314 2.56 -9.94 13.83
CA THR A 314 3.88 -9.32 13.86
C THR A 314 4.85 -10.09 14.75
N ALA A 315 6.15 -9.86 14.57
CA ALA A 315 7.20 -10.51 15.37
C ALA A 315 7.11 -10.19 16.88
N LYS A 316 6.59 -9.00 17.23
CA LYS A 316 6.30 -8.64 18.64
C LYS A 316 4.96 -9.19 19.15
N GLY A 317 4.28 -10.03 18.39
CA GLY A 317 3.04 -10.68 18.81
C GLY A 317 1.79 -9.84 18.65
N ARG A 318 1.85 -8.65 18.03
CA ARG A 318 0.70 -7.82 17.69
C ARG A 318 -0.10 -8.44 16.54
N THR A 319 -1.36 -8.06 16.41
CA THR A 319 -2.22 -8.52 15.33
C THR A 319 -2.81 -7.34 14.58
N ILE A 320 -3.03 -7.52 13.26
CA ILE A 320 -3.68 -6.53 12.41
C ILE A 320 -4.76 -7.23 11.61
N MET A 321 -5.99 -6.72 11.66
CA MET A 321 -7.04 -7.05 10.70
C MET A 321 -6.98 -6.05 9.55
N LEU A 322 -6.79 -6.56 8.34
CA LEU A 322 -6.72 -5.76 7.12
C LEU A 322 -7.82 -6.17 6.16
N GLN A 323 -8.65 -5.21 5.73
CA GLN A 323 -9.79 -5.48 4.85
C GLN A 323 -9.71 -4.70 3.53
N HIS A 324 -10.33 -5.28 2.49
CA HIS A 324 -10.50 -4.67 1.18
C HIS A 324 -11.89 -4.93 0.64
N ASN A 325 -12.59 -3.86 0.25
CA ASN A 325 -13.88 -3.94 -0.44
C ASN A 325 -14.05 -2.70 -1.34
N VAL A 326 -14.20 -2.94 -2.66
CA VAL A 326 -14.43 -1.86 -3.64
C VAL A 326 -15.59 -2.18 -4.59
N SER A 327 -16.28 -3.30 -4.39
CA SER A 327 -17.28 -3.86 -5.28
C SER A 327 -18.70 -3.88 -4.73
N THR A 328 -18.92 -3.35 -3.53
CA THR A 328 -20.27 -3.25 -2.93
C THR A 328 -20.58 -1.82 -2.47
N PRO A 329 -21.88 -1.44 -2.37
CA PRO A 329 -22.27 -0.08 -2.00
C PRO A 329 -21.95 0.19 -0.52
N ARG A 330 -21.18 1.24 -0.27
CA ARG A 330 -20.82 1.68 1.07
C ARG A 330 -20.22 3.06 1.10
N PRO A 331 -20.26 3.79 2.24
CA PRO A 331 -19.40 4.95 2.48
C PRO A 331 -17.92 4.56 2.51
N TYR A 332 -17.05 5.52 2.19
CA TYR A 332 -15.60 5.36 2.35
C TYR A 332 -15.21 5.14 3.80
N ASP A 333 -14.34 4.16 4.06
CA ASP A 333 -13.92 3.78 5.41
C ASP A 333 -12.59 3.04 5.39
N ARG A 334 -11.57 3.56 6.09
CA ARG A 334 -10.30 2.86 6.33
C ARG A 334 -10.27 2.13 7.68
N ILE A 335 -11.33 2.19 8.47
CA ILE A 335 -11.44 1.71 9.86
C ILE A 335 -10.48 2.48 10.76
N ASN A 336 -9.17 2.33 10.57
CA ASN A 336 -8.08 2.91 11.35
C ASN A 336 -8.35 2.86 12.86
N LEU A 337 -8.44 1.61 13.39
CA LEU A 337 -8.55 1.34 14.81
C LEU A 337 -7.20 0.86 15.32
N ILE A 338 -6.72 1.43 16.42
CA ILE A 338 -5.53 0.99 17.12
C ILE A 338 -5.79 0.84 18.61
N GLN A 339 -5.53 -0.36 19.15
CA GLN A 339 -5.71 -0.71 20.56
C GLN A 339 -4.35 -0.89 21.23
N GLY A 340 -4.19 -0.21 22.33
CA GLY A 340 -3.09 -0.43 23.28
C GLY A 340 -3.58 -0.83 24.66
N THR A 341 -2.64 -1.00 25.62
CA THR A 341 -2.94 -1.38 27.00
C THR A 341 -3.56 -0.27 27.85
N LYS A 342 -3.49 0.99 27.38
CA LYS A 342 -4.02 2.17 28.09
C LYS A 342 -5.10 2.90 27.34
N GLY A 343 -5.43 2.51 26.12
CA GLY A 343 -6.44 3.20 25.34
C GLY A 343 -6.64 2.63 23.96
N ILE A 344 -7.66 3.14 23.28
CA ILE A 344 -8.06 2.77 21.93
C ILE A 344 -8.44 4.02 21.15
N PHE A 345 -8.02 4.07 19.90
CA PHE A 345 -8.52 5.03 18.92
C PHE A 345 -9.27 4.30 17.83
N ARG A 346 -10.30 4.94 17.25
CA ARG A 346 -10.98 4.51 16.02
C ARG A 346 -11.41 5.72 15.20
N ALA A 347 -11.15 5.68 13.90
CA ALA A 347 -11.65 6.67 12.94
C ALA A 347 -13.06 6.30 12.40
N TYR A 348 -13.62 7.18 11.60
CA TYR A 348 -14.91 7.03 10.89
C TYR A 348 -16.13 6.82 11.80
N PRO A 349 -16.46 7.79 12.69
CA PRO A 349 -15.77 9.07 12.94
C PRO A 349 -14.63 8.93 13.96
N PRO A 350 -13.64 9.89 13.96
CA PRO A 350 -12.53 9.89 14.92
C PRO A 350 -12.99 10.00 16.36
N ARG A 351 -12.63 9.03 17.18
CA ARG A 351 -12.96 8.92 18.61
C ARG A 351 -11.90 8.12 19.36
N ILE A 352 -11.78 8.41 20.65
CA ILE A 352 -10.73 7.81 21.47
C ILE A 352 -11.30 7.44 22.85
N PHE A 353 -10.70 6.43 23.46
CA PHE A 353 -10.89 6.15 24.89
C PHE A 353 -9.51 5.92 25.52
N ILE A 354 -9.21 6.65 26.59
CA ILE A 354 -7.98 6.50 27.38
C ILE A 354 -8.39 6.11 28.78
N ASP A 355 -7.86 5.00 29.25
CA ASP A 355 -8.07 4.50 30.60
C ASP A 355 -7.66 5.56 31.63
N GLU A 356 -8.38 5.62 32.76
CA GLU A 356 -8.20 6.61 33.82
C GLU A 356 -8.48 8.09 33.45
N GLN A 357 -8.63 8.43 32.15
CA GLN A 357 -8.94 9.80 31.69
C GLN A 357 -10.39 9.98 31.23
N GLU A 358 -10.99 8.88 30.72
CA GLU A 358 -12.38 8.85 30.28
C GLU A 358 -13.21 8.06 31.28
N GLY A 359 -14.32 8.61 31.73
CA GLY A 359 -15.22 7.92 32.65
C GLY A 359 -16.03 6.80 31.98
N GLY A 360 -16.09 5.63 32.60
CA GLY A 360 -16.97 4.52 32.20
C GLY A 360 -16.60 3.89 30.87
N HIS A 361 -17.61 3.63 30.00
CA HIS A 361 -17.48 2.94 28.72
C HIS A 361 -17.76 3.83 27.49
N ASN A 362 -17.55 5.13 27.62
CA ASN A 362 -17.94 6.10 26.59
C ASN A 362 -16.72 6.54 25.76
N TRP A 363 -16.92 6.67 24.46
CA TRP A 363 -15.95 7.27 23.58
C TRP A 363 -15.87 8.78 23.81
N ALA A 364 -14.67 9.33 23.81
CA ALA A 364 -14.41 10.77 23.79
C ALA A 364 -14.04 11.26 22.40
N THR A 365 -14.15 12.59 22.20
CA THR A 365 -13.69 13.27 20.99
C THR A 365 -12.17 13.48 21.04
N MET A 366 -11.57 13.71 19.87
CA MET A 366 -10.13 13.99 19.75
C MET A 366 -9.75 15.42 20.20
N GLU A 367 -10.73 16.32 20.37
CA GLU A 367 -10.47 17.76 20.50
C GLU A 367 -9.57 18.10 21.71
N LYS A 368 -9.80 17.47 22.87
CA LYS A 368 -8.99 17.73 24.08
C LYS A 368 -7.51 17.33 23.97
N TYR A 369 -7.18 16.54 22.95
CA TYR A 369 -5.81 16.09 22.70
C TYR A 369 -5.09 16.92 21.63
N LYS A 370 -5.82 17.78 20.89
CA LYS A 370 -5.32 18.52 19.74
C LYS A 370 -4.11 19.39 20.10
N GLU A 371 -4.22 20.22 21.11
CA GLU A 371 -3.14 21.14 21.50
C GLU A 371 -1.79 20.41 21.70
N ARG A 372 -1.82 19.24 22.33
CA ARG A 372 -0.63 18.48 22.68
C ARG A 372 -0.10 17.60 21.56
N TYR A 373 -0.98 17.02 20.73
CA TYR A 373 -0.60 15.94 19.81
C TYR A 373 -0.83 16.27 18.34
N GLU A 374 -1.40 17.43 17.99
CA GLU A 374 -1.48 17.84 16.59
C GLU A 374 -0.08 17.85 15.96
N SER A 375 0.04 17.27 14.76
CA SER A 375 1.29 17.20 14.04
C SER A 375 1.83 18.60 13.71
N ASP A 376 3.13 18.82 13.89
CA ASP A 376 3.78 20.10 13.53
C ASP A 376 3.66 20.39 12.04
N LEU A 377 3.59 19.37 11.22
CA LEU A 377 3.33 19.48 9.78
C LEU A 377 1.93 20.08 9.52
N TRP A 378 0.90 19.61 10.23
CA TRP A 378 -0.46 20.14 10.14
C TRP A 378 -0.59 21.55 10.76
N LYS A 379 0.11 21.83 11.85
CA LYS A 379 0.16 23.19 12.44
C LYS A 379 0.74 24.18 11.45
N LYS A 380 1.81 23.79 10.74
CA LYS A 380 2.53 24.66 9.83
C LYS A 380 1.81 24.86 8.49
N GLU A 381 1.40 23.77 7.85
CA GLU A 381 0.94 23.75 6.46
C GLU A 381 -0.55 23.39 6.31
N GLY A 382 -1.25 23.09 7.40
CA GLY A 382 -2.61 22.56 7.35
C GLY A 382 -3.64 23.50 6.75
N GLU A 383 -3.46 24.82 6.83
CA GLU A 383 -4.34 25.80 6.17
C GLU A 383 -4.18 25.71 4.64
N THR A 384 -2.94 25.73 4.16
CA THR A 384 -2.62 25.57 2.74
C THR A 384 -3.13 24.22 2.22
N ALA A 385 -2.88 23.14 2.96
CA ALA A 385 -3.31 21.81 2.62
C ALA A 385 -4.84 21.70 2.42
N ARG A 386 -5.62 22.22 3.37
CA ARG A 386 -7.10 22.21 3.27
C ARG A 386 -7.61 23.08 2.12
N LYS A 387 -6.94 24.20 1.84
CA LYS A 387 -7.30 25.11 0.74
C LYS A 387 -7.08 24.50 -0.64
N LEU A 388 -6.00 23.72 -0.81
CA LEU A 388 -5.71 23.01 -2.04
C LEU A 388 -6.66 21.80 -2.25
N GLY A 389 -7.12 21.19 -1.18
CA GLY A 389 -8.14 20.13 -1.20
C GLY A 389 -7.59 18.71 -1.16
N GLY A 390 -7.00 18.20 -2.20
CA GLY A 390 -6.39 16.85 -2.38
C GLY A 390 -6.60 15.85 -1.22
N HIS A 391 -7.70 15.07 -1.23
CA HIS A 391 -8.09 14.16 -0.14
C HIS A 391 -8.07 14.81 1.26
N GLY A 392 -8.60 16.03 1.40
CA GLY A 392 -8.64 16.77 2.67
C GLY A 392 -7.30 17.40 3.06
N GLY A 393 -6.34 17.49 2.12
CA GLY A 393 -5.04 18.13 2.30
C GLY A 393 -3.87 17.16 2.52
N MET A 394 -4.14 15.86 2.71
CA MET A 394 -3.06 14.89 2.95
C MET A 394 -2.15 14.69 1.73
N ASP A 395 -2.64 14.89 0.50
CA ASP A 395 -1.83 14.80 -0.72
C ASP A 395 -0.76 15.90 -0.75
N TYR A 396 -1.16 17.13 -0.46
CA TYR A 396 -0.23 18.25 -0.36
C TYR A 396 0.83 18.02 0.72
N LEU A 397 0.40 17.61 1.92
CA LEU A 397 1.34 17.38 3.03
C LEU A 397 2.33 16.27 2.76
N MET A 398 1.92 15.21 2.08
CA MET A 398 2.80 14.14 1.62
C MET A 398 3.87 14.70 0.67
N CYS A 399 3.46 15.45 -0.35
CA CYS A 399 4.37 16.08 -1.31
C CYS A 399 5.28 17.11 -0.64
N TYR A 400 4.72 17.98 0.20
CA TYR A 400 5.46 18.99 0.95
C TYR A 400 6.56 18.35 1.83
N ARG A 401 6.20 17.31 2.58
CA ARG A 401 7.15 16.63 3.46
C ARG A 401 8.26 15.94 2.67
N LEU A 402 7.94 15.32 1.56
CA LEU A 402 8.94 14.74 0.65
C LEU A 402 9.92 15.80 0.15
N ILE A 403 9.41 16.93 -0.36
CA ILE A 403 10.24 18.03 -0.86
C ILE A 403 11.09 18.61 0.26
N GLN A 404 10.55 18.76 1.46
CA GLN A 404 11.31 19.17 2.64
C GLN A 404 12.47 18.18 2.91
N CYS A 405 12.22 16.88 2.90
CA CYS A 405 13.26 15.88 3.12
C CYS A 405 14.39 15.99 2.10
N ILE A 406 14.05 16.18 0.81
CA ILE A 406 15.07 16.34 -0.25
C ILE A 406 15.83 17.66 -0.07
N ARG A 407 15.15 18.76 0.24
CA ARG A 407 15.79 20.08 0.37
C ARG A 407 16.73 20.14 1.56
N GLU A 408 16.33 19.58 2.69
CA GLU A 408 17.06 19.64 3.95
C GLU A 408 18.04 18.49 4.16
N GLY A 409 18.09 17.53 3.23
CA GLY A 409 18.95 16.35 3.36
C GLY A 409 18.55 15.46 4.53
N LEU A 410 17.25 15.21 4.69
CA LEU A 410 16.70 14.35 5.74
C LEU A 410 16.51 12.92 5.22
N GLU A 411 16.36 11.97 6.13
CA GLU A 411 15.82 10.65 5.82
C GLU A 411 14.33 10.79 5.48
N PRO A 412 13.79 10.08 4.46
CA PRO A 412 12.36 10.09 4.19
C PRO A 412 11.58 9.36 5.30
N ASP A 413 10.37 9.83 5.59
CA ASP A 413 9.48 9.22 6.57
C ASP A 413 9.06 7.80 6.16
N ILE A 414 8.98 7.56 4.85
CA ILE A 414 8.60 6.30 4.21
C ILE A 414 9.73 5.90 3.27
N ASN A 415 10.24 4.68 3.38
CA ASN A 415 11.36 4.19 2.56
C ASN A 415 10.97 2.96 1.71
N VAL A 416 11.93 2.38 0.99
CA VAL A 416 11.70 1.24 0.10
C VAL A 416 11.23 -0.02 0.84
N TYR A 417 11.64 -0.20 2.08
CA TYR A 417 11.20 -1.34 2.89
C TYR A 417 9.73 -1.22 3.28
N ASP A 418 9.27 0.00 3.52
CA ASP A 418 7.86 0.30 3.77
C ASP A 418 7.05 0.07 2.49
N ALA A 419 7.54 0.57 1.35
CA ALA A 419 6.92 0.35 0.05
C ALA A 419 6.71 -1.14 -0.26
N ALA A 420 7.71 -1.98 0.00
CA ALA A 420 7.63 -3.42 -0.18
C ALA A 420 6.71 -4.10 0.86
N ALA A 421 6.91 -3.79 2.16
CA ALA A 421 6.16 -4.43 3.24
C ALA A 421 4.66 -4.10 3.22
N TRP A 422 4.27 -2.88 2.81
CA TRP A 422 2.86 -2.48 2.74
C TRP A 422 2.17 -2.96 1.47
N SER A 423 2.92 -3.22 0.40
CA SER A 423 2.38 -3.74 -0.87
C SER A 423 2.25 -5.27 -0.89
N VAL A 424 3.19 -5.99 -0.24
CA VAL A 424 3.26 -7.45 -0.31
C VAL A 424 2.05 -8.22 0.24
N PRO A 425 1.21 -7.69 1.18
CA PRO A 425 -0.02 -8.35 1.57
C PRO A 425 -0.98 -8.61 0.41
N GLY A 426 -0.95 -7.82 -0.67
CA GLY A 426 -1.71 -8.11 -1.88
C GLY A 426 -1.45 -9.53 -2.42
N PRO A 427 -0.26 -9.83 -2.95
CA PRO A 427 0.06 -11.16 -3.48
C PRO A 427 0.10 -12.26 -2.42
N LEU A 428 0.39 -11.97 -1.14
CA LEU A 428 0.35 -12.97 -0.08
C LEU A 428 -1.09 -13.36 0.29
N SER A 429 -2.04 -12.42 0.29
CA SER A 429 -3.45 -12.71 0.51
C SER A 429 -4.00 -13.61 -0.59
N GLU A 430 -3.61 -13.38 -1.85
CA GLU A 430 -3.96 -14.26 -2.97
C GLU A 430 -3.46 -15.70 -2.74
N ARG A 431 -2.21 -15.88 -2.30
CA ARG A 431 -1.66 -17.21 -1.96
C ARG A 431 -2.43 -17.89 -0.83
N SER A 432 -2.74 -17.14 0.23
CA SER A 432 -3.49 -17.67 1.38
C SER A 432 -4.90 -18.11 0.95
N VAL A 433 -5.64 -17.27 0.22
CA VAL A 433 -6.97 -17.61 -0.31
C VAL A 433 -6.90 -18.86 -1.19
N ALA A 434 -5.97 -18.92 -2.13
CA ALA A 434 -5.80 -20.03 -3.05
C ALA A 434 -5.46 -21.38 -2.37
N THR A 435 -4.91 -21.34 -1.16
CA THR A 435 -4.55 -22.52 -0.37
C THR A 435 -5.54 -22.81 0.77
N GLY A 436 -6.75 -22.25 0.72
CA GLY A 436 -7.78 -22.46 1.75
C GLY A 436 -7.50 -21.74 3.06
N SER A 437 -7.02 -20.50 2.97
CA SER A 437 -6.69 -19.63 4.12
C SER A 437 -5.53 -20.14 4.98
N MET A 438 -4.59 -20.84 4.37
CA MET A 438 -3.38 -21.27 5.08
C MET A 438 -2.47 -20.07 5.38
N PRO A 439 -1.73 -20.10 6.51
CA PRO A 439 -0.77 -19.07 6.83
C PRO A 439 0.35 -18.96 5.77
N VAL A 440 0.65 -17.73 5.38
CA VAL A 440 1.72 -17.42 4.42
C VAL A 440 2.74 -16.50 5.11
N LYS A 441 4.01 -16.90 5.11
CA LYS A 441 5.11 -16.11 5.70
C LYS A 441 5.28 -14.80 4.92
N VAL A 442 5.45 -13.69 5.64
CA VAL A 442 5.79 -12.39 5.03
C VAL A 442 7.31 -12.30 4.90
N PRO A 443 7.85 -11.96 3.71
CA PRO A 443 9.28 -11.74 3.54
C PRO A 443 9.81 -10.61 4.43
N ASP A 444 11.00 -10.79 4.96
CA ASP A 444 11.71 -9.72 5.67
C ASP A 444 12.58 -8.93 4.68
N PHE A 445 12.02 -7.86 4.14
CA PHE A 445 12.71 -7.00 3.17
C PHE A 445 13.90 -6.26 3.75
N THR A 446 13.96 -6.12 5.10
CA THR A 446 15.07 -5.48 5.81
C THR A 446 16.23 -6.43 6.08
N ARG A 447 16.06 -7.73 5.81
CA ARG A 447 17.05 -8.78 6.08
C ARG A 447 17.58 -8.75 7.52
N GLY A 448 16.65 -8.57 8.48
CA GLY A 448 16.94 -8.55 9.92
C GLY A 448 17.27 -7.16 10.49
N LEU A 449 17.41 -6.14 9.66
CA LEU A 449 17.75 -4.79 10.14
C LEU A 449 16.60 -4.10 10.89
N TRP A 450 15.37 -4.57 10.75
CA TRP A 450 14.21 -4.09 11.51
C TRP A 450 14.40 -4.16 13.04
N GLN A 451 15.27 -5.04 13.53
CA GLN A 451 15.58 -5.18 14.95
C GLN A 451 16.39 -4.01 15.51
N LYS A 452 17.10 -3.30 14.64
CA LYS A 452 17.84 -2.09 15.05
C LYS A 452 16.82 -0.97 15.15
N SER A 453 16.34 -0.71 16.36
CA SER A 453 15.56 0.49 16.65
C SER A 453 16.35 1.69 16.18
N SER A 454 15.82 2.49 15.28
CA SER A 454 16.25 3.88 15.15
C SER A 454 15.84 4.56 16.45
N SER A 455 16.84 4.77 17.32
CA SER A 455 16.74 5.55 18.54
C SER A 455 16.31 6.98 18.25
#